data_d3cedfde3c0d04544de6bae5369727a2
#
_entry.id   d3cedfde3c0d04544de6bae5369727a2
#
_cell.length_a   1.000
_cell.length_b   1.000
_cell.length_c   1.000
_cell.angle_alpha   90.00
_cell.angle_beta   90.00
_cell.angle_gamma   90.00
#
_symmetry.space_group_name_H-M   'P 1'
#
loop_
_entity.id
_entity.type
_entity.pdbx_description
1 polymer ?
#
loop_
_entity_poly.entity_id
_entity_poly.type
_entity_poly.pdbx_seq_one_letter_code
_entity_poly.pdbx_strand_id
1 'polypeptide(L)'
;VAPDPQKITRLQFPNFTKGVCGVGAISKFVNSDVIAIDLGINTDEKLDGVIDYKIRKGTSNMAKGPAMTREEAIRCLEIGIKVTNESIEKGYNLIGIGEMGICNTTPSSAIVSVIADCDPIDVTGIGAGLKKDRVAHKANTIRKAIELNKPDKLDGVDILSKVGGFEIGGMAGVILACAANRTPIVIDGFISYAAALIAYTINPMVKEYMIASHTSAEAGAAKALEILKLNPMLN
;
A
#
# COMPACT_ATOMS: atom_id res chain seq x y z
N VAL A 1 3.57 -14.35 -10.25
CA VAL A 1 4.64 -13.33 -10.26
C VAL A 1 5.39 -13.23 -8.94
N ALA A 2 4.89 -13.77 -7.82
CA ALA A 2 5.61 -13.84 -6.55
C ALA A 2 6.19 -15.22 -6.31
N PRO A 3 7.41 -15.30 -5.73
CA PRO A 3 8.04 -16.59 -5.42
C PRO A 3 7.44 -17.26 -4.17
N ASP A 4 6.92 -16.47 -3.24
CA ASP A 4 6.49 -16.94 -1.93
C ASP A 4 5.00 -17.32 -1.87
N PRO A 5 4.65 -18.33 -1.06
CA PRO A 5 3.26 -18.71 -0.85
C PRO A 5 2.47 -17.61 -0.12
N GLN A 6 1.23 -17.37 -0.52
CA GLN A 6 0.33 -16.37 0.12
C GLN A 6 0.15 -16.61 1.64
N LYS A 7 0.27 -17.86 2.11
CA LYS A 7 0.14 -18.20 3.54
C LYS A 7 1.14 -17.47 4.44
N ILE A 8 2.26 -16.98 3.89
CA ILE A 8 3.27 -16.23 4.66
C ILE A 8 2.65 -14.97 5.26
N THR A 9 1.81 -14.24 4.53
CA THR A 9 1.12 -13.06 5.07
C THR A 9 0.35 -13.41 6.35
N ARG A 10 -0.48 -14.46 6.31
CA ARG A 10 -1.24 -14.94 7.48
C ARG A 10 -0.36 -15.30 8.67
N LEU A 11 0.77 -15.95 8.42
CA LEU A 11 1.69 -16.41 9.48
C LEU A 11 2.48 -15.27 10.12
N GLN A 12 2.82 -14.24 9.35
CA GLN A 12 3.66 -13.13 9.82
C GLN A 12 2.83 -11.98 10.43
N PHE A 13 1.64 -11.72 9.93
CA PHE A 13 0.87 -10.53 10.29
C PHE A 13 0.58 -10.40 11.81
N PRO A 14 0.20 -11.45 12.56
CA PRO A 14 0.00 -11.36 14.01
C PRO A 14 1.27 -11.04 14.81
N ASN A 15 2.46 -11.19 14.22
CA ASN A 15 3.72 -10.90 14.89
C ASN A 15 3.96 -9.40 15.09
N PHE A 16 3.28 -8.54 14.32
CA PHE A 16 3.45 -7.10 14.39
C PHE A 16 3.03 -6.56 15.76
N THR A 17 1.89 -6.99 16.28
CA THR A 17 1.38 -6.58 17.58
C THR A 17 2.05 -7.29 18.75
N LYS A 18 2.67 -8.45 18.51
CA LYS A 18 3.37 -9.24 19.55
C LYS A 18 4.78 -8.74 19.86
N GLY A 19 5.32 -7.84 19.02
CA GLY A 19 6.66 -7.29 19.21
C GLY A 19 7.80 -8.27 18.93
N VAL A 20 7.54 -9.29 18.08
CA VAL A 20 8.54 -10.33 17.71
C VAL A 20 9.03 -10.17 16.27
N CYS A 21 8.61 -9.13 15.57
CA CYS A 21 9.14 -8.74 14.27
C CYS A 21 9.76 -7.34 14.33
N GLY A 22 10.42 -6.90 13.24
CA GLY A 22 11.14 -5.63 13.20
C GLY A 22 10.32 -4.44 13.68
N VAL A 23 9.14 -4.20 13.06
CA VAL A 23 8.28 -3.08 13.45
C VAL A 23 7.82 -3.19 14.91
N GLY A 24 7.40 -4.38 15.35
CA GLY A 24 6.93 -4.57 16.72
C GLY A 24 8.04 -4.39 17.77
N ALA A 25 9.28 -4.82 17.48
CA ALA A 25 10.41 -4.62 18.36
C ALA A 25 10.84 -3.15 18.45
N ILE A 26 10.94 -2.46 17.30
CA ILE A 26 11.29 -1.04 17.22
C ILE A 26 10.22 -0.20 17.89
N SER A 27 8.95 -0.47 17.63
CA SER A 27 7.82 0.25 18.23
C SER A 27 7.84 0.20 19.75
N LYS A 28 8.13 -0.98 20.35
CA LYS A 28 8.34 -1.10 21.81
C LYS A 28 9.49 -0.25 22.31
N PHE A 29 10.60 -0.21 21.56
CA PHE A 29 11.78 0.56 21.96
C PHE A 29 11.52 2.07 21.97
N VAL A 30 10.76 2.57 20.99
CA VAL A 30 10.43 4.00 20.87
C VAL A 30 9.09 4.37 21.53
N ASN A 31 8.47 3.45 22.26
CA ASN A 31 7.18 3.63 22.92
C ASN A 31 6.08 4.10 21.98
N SER A 32 5.96 3.46 20.83
CA SER A 32 4.87 3.66 19.88
C SER A 32 3.99 2.42 19.78
N ASP A 33 2.70 2.61 19.49
CA ASP A 33 1.74 1.53 19.33
C ASP A 33 1.73 1.00 17.89
N VAL A 34 1.40 -0.28 17.73
CA VAL A 34 1.17 -0.93 16.44
C VAL A 34 -0.29 -1.34 16.34
N ILE A 35 -1.00 -0.76 15.36
CA ILE A 35 -2.38 -1.10 15.03
C ILE A 35 -2.37 -1.94 13.75
N ALA A 36 -2.58 -3.24 13.88
CA ALA A 36 -2.61 -4.19 12.78
C ALA A 36 -4.05 -4.41 12.28
N ILE A 37 -4.28 -4.24 10.98
CA ILE A 37 -5.61 -4.26 10.36
C ILE A 37 -5.60 -5.26 9.20
N ASP A 38 -6.51 -6.23 9.22
CA ASP A 38 -6.74 -7.14 8.11
C ASP A 38 -7.80 -6.56 7.17
N LEU A 39 -7.40 -6.23 5.94
CA LEU A 39 -8.29 -5.78 4.87
C LEU A 39 -8.59 -6.87 3.84
N GLY A 40 -7.82 -7.96 3.84
CA GLY A 40 -8.02 -8.98 2.83
C GLY A 40 -7.06 -10.18 2.89
N ILE A 41 -6.53 -10.52 4.04
CA ILE A 41 -5.67 -11.70 4.17
C ILE A 41 -6.47 -12.96 3.79
N ASN A 42 -5.89 -13.80 2.95
CA ASN A 42 -6.52 -15.03 2.47
C ASN A 42 -6.57 -16.12 3.56
N THR A 43 -7.43 -15.93 4.55
CA THR A 43 -7.69 -16.87 5.65
C THR A 43 -9.09 -16.70 6.19
N ASP A 44 -9.67 -17.77 6.73
CA ASP A 44 -10.89 -17.78 7.55
C ASP A 44 -10.57 -17.68 9.05
N GLU A 45 -9.29 -17.83 9.42
CA GLU A 45 -8.87 -17.78 10.81
C GLU A 45 -8.92 -16.34 11.32
N LYS A 46 -9.43 -16.17 12.54
CA LYS A 46 -9.29 -14.92 13.27
C LYS A 46 -7.83 -14.79 13.73
N LEU A 47 -7.21 -13.67 13.37
CA LEU A 47 -5.82 -13.39 13.73
C LEU A 47 -5.76 -12.63 15.06
N ASP A 48 -5.01 -13.18 16.00
CA ASP A 48 -4.85 -12.62 17.35
C ASP A 48 -4.13 -11.24 17.30
N GLY A 49 -4.71 -10.24 17.99
CA GLY A 49 -4.19 -8.88 18.03
C GLY A 49 -4.39 -8.08 16.73
N VAL A 50 -5.17 -8.58 15.77
CA VAL A 50 -5.45 -7.95 14.49
C VAL A 50 -6.91 -7.52 14.44
N ILE A 51 -7.15 -6.28 14.02
CA ILE A 51 -8.51 -5.75 13.78
C ILE A 51 -8.99 -6.29 12.43
N ASP A 52 -10.10 -7.00 12.46
CA ASP A 52 -10.71 -7.59 11.26
C ASP A 52 -11.65 -6.59 10.58
N TYR A 53 -11.19 -6.00 9.48
CA TYR A 53 -11.96 -5.21 8.54
C TYR A 53 -11.93 -5.81 7.14
N LYS A 54 -11.76 -7.12 7.06
CA LYS A 54 -11.64 -7.87 5.82
C LYS A 54 -12.78 -7.58 4.85
N ILE A 55 -12.45 -7.12 3.66
CA ILE A 55 -13.37 -6.91 2.55
C ILE A 55 -13.74 -8.26 1.93
N ARG A 56 -12.72 -9.00 1.54
CA ARG A 56 -12.77 -10.40 1.13
C ARG A 56 -11.35 -10.99 1.10
N LYS A 57 -11.20 -12.27 0.77
CA LYS A 57 -9.91 -12.96 0.74
C LYS A 57 -9.11 -12.62 -0.53
N GLY A 58 -8.28 -11.60 -0.43
CA GLY A 58 -7.45 -11.10 -1.52
C GLY A 58 -8.24 -10.45 -2.66
N THR A 59 -7.55 -9.72 -3.51
CA THR A 59 -8.11 -9.11 -4.73
C THR A 59 -8.29 -10.15 -5.83
N SER A 60 -9.04 -9.79 -6.86
CA SER A 60 -9.10 -10.55 -8.10
C SER A 60 -7.80 -10.40 -8.89
N ASN A 61 -7.58 -11.26 -9.87
CA ASN A 61 -6.41 -11.18 -10.73
C ASN A 61 -6.54 -10.05 -11.75
N MET A 62 -5.81 -8.94 -11.57
CA MET A 62 -5.87 -7.77 -12.43
C MET A 62 -5.50 -8.06 -13.91
N ALA A 63 -4.80 -9.15 -14.20
CA ALA A 63 -4.51 -9.59 -15.58
C ALA A 63 -5.70 -10.31 -16.24
N LYS A 64 -6.84 -10.47 -15.54
CA LYS A 64 -8.06 -11.10 -16.05
C LYS A 64 -9.29 -10.20 -15.94
N GLY A 65 -9.19 -9.05 -15.29
CA GLY A 65 -10.24 -8.08 -15.02
C GLY A 65 -9.83 -7.15 -13.89
N PRO A 66 -10.70 -6.26 -13.39
CA PRO A 66 -10.40 -5.38 -12.29
C PRO A 66 -9.99 -6.13 -11.01
N ALA A 67 -9.06 -5.57 -10.25
CA ALA A 67 -8.58 -6.16 -8.99
C ALA A 67 -9.70 -6.21 -7.92
N MET A 68 -10.57 -5.20 -7.93
CA MET A 68 -11.72 -5.09 -7.02
C MET A 68 -12.81 -4.22 -7.66
N THR A 69 -14.01 -4.20 -7.08
CA THR A 69 -15.05 -3.26 -7.50
C THR A 69 -14.72 -1.85 -7.02
N ARG A 70 -15.37 -0.84 -7.62
CA ARG A 70 -15.18 0.56 -7.17
C ARG A 70 -15.68 0.76 -5.72
N GLU A 71 -16.74 0.07 -5.35
CA GLU A 71 -17.30 0.06 -3.99
C GLU A 71 -16.32 -0.57 -2.99
N GLU A 72 -15.66 -1.67 -3.36
CA GLU A 72 -14.61 -2.29 -2.52
C GLU A 72 -13.41 -1.33 -2.35
N ALA A 73 -13.01 -0.62 -3.40
CA ALA A 73 -11.94 0.38 -3.34
C ALA A 73 -12.31 1.56 -2.41
N ILE A 74 -13.53 2.07 -2.52
CA ILE A 74 -14.05 3.12 -1.62
C ILE A 74 -14.07 2.61 -0.17
N ARG A 75 -14.54 1.38 0.06
CA ARG A 75 -14.57 0.78 1.39
C ARG A 75 -13.18 0.64 2.01
N CYS A 76 -12.14 0.33 1.23
CA CYS A 76 -10.77 0.34 1.73
C CYS A 76 -10.36 1.71 2.26
N LEU A 77 -10.63 2.76 1.47
CA LEU A 77 -10.34 4.15 1.86
C LEU A 77 -11.09 4.52 3.14
N GLU A 78 -12.38 4.22 3.20
CA GLU A 78 -13.23 4.51 4.37
C GLU A 78 -12.76 3.80 5.65
N ILE A 79 -12.27 2.57 5.55
CA ILE A 79 -11.68 1.84 6.69
C ILE A 79 -10.42 2.55 7.17
N GLY A 80 -9.53 2.95 6.25
CA GLY A 80 -8.34 3.72 6.58
C GLY A 80 -8.66 5.04 7.26
N ILE A 81 -9.64 5.78 6.73
CA ILE A 81 -10.15 7.04 7.30
C ILE A 81 -10.71 6.81 8.71
N LYS A 82 -11.56 5.79 8.89
CA LYS A 82 -12.16 5.46 10.17
C LYS A 82 -11.11 5.19 11.24
N VAL A 83 -10.17 4.27 10.97
CA VAL A 83 -9.13 3.90 11.95
C VAL A 83 -8.24 5.08 12.30
N THR A 84 -7.95 5.94 11.32
CA THR A 84 -7.16 7.16 11.57
C THR A 84 -7.90 8.13 12.48
N ASN A 85 -9.17 8.42 12.22
CA ASN A 85 -9.98 9.30 13.07
C ASN A 85 -10.07 8.77 14.50
N GLU A 86 -10.37 7.48 14.67
CA GLU A 86 -10.39 6.82 15.98
C GLU A 86 -9.03 6.88 16.71
N SER A 87 -7.93 6.85 15.98
CA SER A 87 -6.59 6.97 16.53
C SER A 87 -6.31 8.42 17.00
N ILE A 88 -6.64 9.40 16.17
CA ILE A 88 -6.47 10.83 16.52
C ILE A 88 -7.33 11.21 17.71
N GLU A 89 -8.56 10.71 17.81
CA GLU A 89 -9.45 10.90 18.98
C GLU A 89 -8.84 10.32 20.26
N LYS A 90 -8.02 9.28 20.17
CA LYS A 90 -7.25 8.71 21.29
C LYS A 90 -5.98 9.50 21.64
N GLY A 91 -5.67 10.57 20.89
CA GLY A 91 -4.54 11.46 21.13
C GLY A 91 -3.29 11.17 20.32
N TYR A 92 -3.32 10.26 19.36
CA TYR A 92 -2.17 10.09 18.45
C TYR A 92 -2.04 11.31 17.53
N ASN A 93 -0.84 11.89 17.48
CA ASN A 93 -0.54 13.13 16.75
C ASN A 93 0.54 12.96 15.68
N LEU A 94 1.06 11.75 15.52
CA LEU A 94 1.96 11.32 14.45
C LEU A 94 1.59 9.88 14.08
N ILE A 95 1.37 9.61 12.81
CA ILE A 95 0.99 8.30 12.30
C ILE A 95 2.03 7.84 11.28
N GLY A 96 2.45 6.59 11.38
CA GLY A 96 3.24 5.92 10.34
C GLY A 96 2.41 4.82 9.68
N ILE A 97 2.59 4.61 8.40
CA ILE A 97 1.97 3.51 7.66
C ILE A 97 3.01 2.50 7.22
N GLY A 98 2.58 1.25 7.14
CA GLY A 98 3.33 0.13 6.58
C GLY A 98 2.36 -0.99 6.22
N GLU A 99 2.87 -2.04 5.62
CA GLU A 99 2.05 -3.14 5.15
C GLU A 99 2.79 -4.49 5.21
N MET A 100 2.02 -5.56 5.06
CA MET A 100 2.51 -6.90 4.81
C MET A 100 1.55 -7.61 3.86
N GLY A 101 1.97 -7.79 2.61
CA GLY A 101 1.17 -8.49 1.60
C GLY A 101 2.05 -9.15 0.55
N ILE A 102 2.05 -10.49 0.50
CA ILE A 102 2.77 -11.19 -0.57
C ILE A 102 2.19 -10.83 -1.93
N CYS A 103 3.03 -10.50 -2.90
CA CYS A 103 2.74 -10.04 -4.27
C CYS A 103 2.43 -8.55 -4.44
N ASN A 104 2.35 -7.73 -3.42
CA ASN A 104 1.82 -6.38 -3.54
C ASN A 104 2.76 -5.36 -4.21
N THR A 105 4.03 -5.68 -4.43
CA THR A 105 4.89 -4.87 -5.31
C THR A 105 4.42 -4.89 -6.78
N THR A 106 3.58 -5.87 -7.18
CA THR A 106 3.01 -5.91 -8.52
C THR A 106 1.93 -4.84 -8.73
N PRO A 107 0.87 -4.74 -7.89
CA PRO A 107 -0.08 -3.63 -7.97
C PRO A 107 0.59 -2.27 -7.70
N SER A 108 1.59 -2.19 -6.83
CA SER A 108 2.33 -0.94 -6.60
C SER A 108 3.03 -0.44 -7.86
N SER A 109 3.73 -1.32 -8.59
CA SER A 109 4.34 -0.99 -9.88
C SER A 109 3.29 -0.61 -10.94
N ALA A 110 2.11 -1.25 -10.94
CA ALA A 110 1.02 -0.90 -11.84
C ALA A 110 0.48 0.51 -11.57
N ILE A 111 0.25 0.86 -10.30
CA ILE A 111 -0.19 2.20 -9.89
C ILE A 111 0.82 3.26 -10.31
N VAL A 112 2.12 3.03 -10.00
CA VAL A 112 3.18 3.98 -10.36
C VAL A 112 3.27 4.15 -11.88
N SER A 113 3.22 3.04 -12.65
CA SER A 113 3.26 3.08 -14.11
C SER A 113 2.11 3.90 -14.71
N VAL A 114 0.88 3.72 -14.20
CA VAL A 114 -0.32 4.45 -14.67
C VAL A 114 -0.19 5.95 -14.37
N ILE A 115 0.16 6.32 -13.14
CA ILE A 115 0.20 7.74 -12.72
C ILE A 115 1.41 8.45 -13.36
N ALA A 116 2.55 7.77 -13.47
CA ALA A 116 3.76 8.32 -14.10
C ALA A 116 3.71 8.32 -15.63
N ASP A 117 2.72 7.67 -16.24
CA ASP A 117 2.60 7.46 -17.68
C ASP A 117 3.88 6.87 -18.31
N CYS A 118 4.42 5.80 -17.68
CA CYS A 118 5.67 5.17 -18.08
C CYS A 118 5.52 3.66 -18.29
N ASP A 119 6.49 3.05 -18.99
CA ASP A 119 6.47 1.60 -19.21
C ASP A 119 6.61 0.86 -17.86
N PRO A 120 5.81 -0.18 -17.61
CA PRO A 120 5.91 -1.00 -16.40
C PRO A 120 7.31 -1.53 -16.10
N ILE A 121 8.16 -1.75 -17.10
CA ILE A 121 9.53 -2.25 -16.87
C ILE A 121 10.40 -1.25 -16.10
N ASP A 122 10.15 0.05 -16.26
CA ASP A 122 10.95 1.12 -15.64
C ASP A 122 10.68 1.22 -14.13
N VAL A 123 9.53 0.72 -13.67
CA VAL A 123 9.07 0.82 -12.28
C VAL A 123 8.86 -0.55 -11.63
N THR A 124 9.28 -1.64 -12.28
CA THR A 124 9.12 -3.00 -11.76
C THR A 124 10.44 -3.54 -11.23
N GLY A 125 10.48 -3.82 -9.94
CA GLY A 125 11.61 -4.44 -9.26
C GLY A 125 11.40 -5.92 -8.93
N ILE A 126 12.38 -6.49 -8.23
CA ILE A 126 12.38 -7.90 -7.79
C ILE A 126 11.41 -8.16 -6.65
N GLY A 127 10.96 -7.12 -5.91
CA GLY A 127 10.13 -7.30 -4.72
C GLY A 127 10.80 -8.21 -3.69
N ALA A 128 10.00 -9.03 -3.01
CA ALA A 128 10.46 -9.97 -2.00
C ALA A 128 11.19 -11.20 -2.60
N GLY A 129 12.21 -10.99 -3.43
CA GLY A 129 13.10 -12.06 -3.89
C GLY A 129 12.73 -12.74 -5.22
N LEU A 130 11.98 -12.07 -6.09
CA LEU A 130 11.77 -12.56 -7.46
C LEU A 130 13.12 -12.66 -8.19
N LYS A 131 13.37 -13.75 -8.89
CA LYS A 131 14.57 -13.90 -9.71
C LYS A 131 14.63 -12.82 -10.79
N LYS A 132 15.83 -12.26 -11.07
CA LYS A 132 16.04 -11.17 -12.02
C LYS A 132 15.48 -11.46 -13.41
N ASP A 133 15.62 -12.71 -13.89
CA ASP A 133 15.09 -13.16 -15.18
C ASP A 133 13.54 -13.17 -15.26
N ARG A 134 12.85 -13.06 -14.13
CA ARG A 134 11.39 -12.99 -14.04
C ARG A 134 10.81 -11.58 -13.99
N VAL A 135 11.65 -10.55 -13.86
CA VAL A 135 11.20 -9.14 -13.79
C VAL A 135 10.47 -8.73 -15.07
N ALA A 136 11.00 -9.09 -16.23
CA ALA A 136 10.34 -8.84 -17.51
C ALA A 136 8.95 -9.51 -17.61
N HIS A 137 8.81 -10.72 -17.07
CA HIS A 137 7.52 -11.40 -17.01
C HIS A 137 6.52 -10.65 -16.09
N LYS A 138 6.99 -10.16 -14.95
CA LYS A 138 6.19 -9.35 -14.03
C LYS A 138 5.74 -8.04 -14.71
N ALA A 139 6.65 -7.32 -15.36
CA ALA A 139 6.35 -6.10 -16.10
C ALA A 139 5.34 -6.35 -17.25
N ASN A 140 5.50 -7.43 -18.02
CA ASN A 140 4.55 -7.82 -19.06
C ASN A 140 3.15 -8.15 -18.49
N THR A 141 3.09 -8.75 -17.30
CA THR A 141 1.81 -9.02 -16.63
C THR A 141 1.12 -7.71 -16.23
N ILE A 142 1.88 -6.75 -15.72
CA ILE A 142 1.38 -5.40 -15.38
C ILE A 142 0.88 -4.68 -16.64
N ARG A 143 1.66 -4.70 -17.74
CA ARG A 143 1.25 -4.07 -19.01
C ARG A 143 -0.08 -4.63 -19.51
N LYS A 144 -0.24 -5.96 -19.53
CA LYS A 144 -1.52 -6.60 -19.88
C LYS A 144 -2.66 -6.18 -18.97
N ALA A 145 -2.42 -6.03 -17.68
CA ALA A 145 -3.44 -5.59 -16.73
C ALA A 145 -3.88 -4.15 -16.98
N ILE A 146 -2.94 -3.24 -17.28
CA ILE A 146 -3.23 -1.84 -17.62
C ILE A 146 -3.99 -1.76 -18.96
N GLU A 147 -3.55 -2.48 -19.99
CA GLU A 147 -4.21 -2.52 -21.30
C GLU A 147 -5.65 -3.07 -21.22
N LEU A 148 -5.85 -4.12 -20.41
CA LEU A 148 -7.17 -4.75 -20.22
C LEU A 148 -8.15 -3.84 -19.47
N ASN A 149 -7.70 -3.28 -18.34
CA ASN A 149 -8.58 -2.57 -17.41
C ASN A 149 -8.67 -1.07 -17.70
N LYS A 150 -7.72 -0.50 -18.44
CA LYS A 150 -7.68 0.92 -18.82
C LYS A 150 -7.98 1.85 -17.66
N PRO A 151 -7.13 1.86 -16.61
CA PRO A 151 -7.34 2.76 -15.47
C PRO A 151 -7.21 4.22 -15.91
N ASP A 152 -8.14 5.05 -15.43
CA ASP A 152 -8.07 6.51 -15.63
C ASP A 152 -7.02 7.10 -14.67
N LYS A 153 -5.93 7.61 -15.23
CA LYS A 153 -4.81 8.17 -14.46
C LYS A 153 -5.16 9.39 -13.61
N LEU A 154 -6.32 10.00 -13.82
CA LEU A 154 -6.83 11.14 -13.07
C LEU A 154 -7.83 10.75 -11.98
N ASP A 155 -8.25 9.48 -11.92
CA ASP A 155 -9.16 8.97 -10.90
C ASP A 155 -8.46 7.94 -10.00
N GLY A 156 -7.99 8.37 -8.82
CA GLY A 156 -7.30 7.51 -7.87
C GLY A 156 -8.12 6.30 -7.42
N VAL A 157 -9.44 6.41 -7.34
CA VAL A 157 -10.35 5.29 -7.00
C VAL A 157 -10.45 4.31 -8.16
N ASP A 158 -10.47 4.79 -9.38
CA ASP A 158 -10.49 3.95 -10.58
C ASP A 158 -9.18 3.16 -10.73
N ILE A 159 -8.02 3.83 -10.55
CA ILE A 159 -6.72 3.17 -10.53
C ILE A 159 -6.69 2.07 -9.46
N LEU A 160 -7.08 2.41 -8.22
CA LEU A 160 -7.11 1.47 -7.09
C LEU A 160 -7.99 0.27 -7.39
N SER A 161 -9.19 0.48 -7.92
CA SER A 161 -10.14 -0.60 -8.23
C SER A 161 -9.62 -1.54 -9.32
N LYS A 162 -8.96 -1.00 -10.35
CA LYS A 162 -8.53 -1.77 -11.53
C LYS A 162 -7.23 -2.52 -11.33
N VAL A 163 -6.24 -1.88 -10.68
CA VAL A 163 -4.88 -2.44 -10.58
C VAL A 163 -4.28 -2.37 -9.17
N GLY A 164 -5.06 -2.01 -8.16
CA GLY A 164 -4.58 -1.83 -6.79
C GLY A 164 -4.64 -3.07 -5.89
N GLY A 165 -4.55 -2.80 -4.58
CA GLY A 165 -4.64 -3.76 -3.47
C GLY A 165 -5.46 -3.19 -2.32
N PHE A 166 -6.07 -4.05 -1.51
CA PHE A 166 -6.90 -3.60 -0.38
C PHE A 166 -6.09 -2.81 0.65
N GLU A 167 -4.89 -3.29 0.99
CA GLU A 167 -3.96 -2.61 1.90
C GLU A 167 -3.48 -1.26 1.35
N ILE A 168 -3.28 -1.16 0.04
CA ILE A 168 -2.91 0.10 -0.62
C ILE A 168 -4.04 1.12 -0.47
N GLY A 169 -5.29 0.67 -0.67
CA GLY A 169 -6.48 1.51 -0.45
C GLY A 169 -6.63 1.93 1.01
N GLY A 170 -6.43 1.01 1.95
CA GLY A 170 -6.45 1.32 3.38
C GLY A 170 -5.42 2.38 3.77
N MET A 171 -4.17 2.21 3.34
CA MET A 171 -3.10 3.21 3.58
C MET A 171 -3.41 4.56 2.91
N ALA A 172 -3.98 4.57 1.70
CA ALA A 172 -4.40 5.81 1.05
C ALA A 172 -5.50 6.52 1.87
N GLY A 173 -6.43 5.78 2.45
CA GLY A 173 -7.45 6.30 3.37
C GLY A 173 -6.83 6.90 4.64
N VAL A 174 -5.81 6.27 5.23
CA VAL A 174 -5.07 6.82 6.37
C VAL A 174 -4.43 8.16 5.99
N ILE A 175 -3.80 8.25 4.83
CA ILE A 175 -3.16 9.49 4.34
C ILE A 175 -4.19 10.62 4.18
N LEU A 176 -5.34 10.32 3.56
CA LEU A 176 -6.42 11.29 3.39
C LEU A 176 -6.95 11.82 4.72
N ALA A 177 -7.15 10.94 5.69
CA ALA A 177 -7.63 11.32 7.02
C ALA A 177 -6.60 12.11 7.82
N CYS A 178 -5.31 11.75 7.75
CA CYS A 178 -4.23 12.51 8.35
C CYS A 178 -4.22 13.95 7.85
N ALA A 179 -4.32 14.16 6.54
CA ALA A 179 -4.38 15.49 5.95
C ALA A 179 -5.64 16.26 6.38
N ALA A 180 -6.81 15.62 6.40
CA ALA A 180 -8.06 16.24 6.84
C ALA A 180 -7.99 16.71 8.31
N ASN A 181 -7.29 15.96 9.16
CA ASN A 181 -7.09 16.26 10.58
C ASN A 181 -5.81 17.08 10.86
N ARG A 182 -5.06 17.50 9.83
CA ARG A 182 -3.79 18.23 9.97
C ARG A 182 -2.77 17.47 10.82
N THR A 183 -2.76 16.16 10.72
CA THR A 183 -1.84 15.25 11.42
C THR A 183 -0.74 14.81 10.48
N PRO A 184 0.56 14.95 10.84
CA PRO A 184 1.65 14.47 10.00
C PRO A 184 1.63 12.94 9.89
N ILE A 185 2.03 12.45 8.71
CA ILE A 185 2.09 11.03 8.41
C ILE A 185 3.45 10.65 7.82
N VAL A 186 4.06 9.59 8.36
CA VAL A 186 5.31 9.02 7.85
C VAL A 186 4.97 7.93 6.83
N ILE A 187 5.48 8.11 5.62
CA ILE A 187 5.33 7.16 4.52
C ILE A 187 6.55 6.25 4.52
N ASP A 188 6.33 4.94 4.58
CA ASP A 188 7.38 3.92 4.63
C ASP A 188 8.07 3.75 3.26
N GLY A 189 7.96 2.58 2.64
CA GLY A 189 8.65 2.22 1.40
C GLY A 189 7.77 2.28 0.16
N PHE A 190 8.17 1.53 -0.85
CA PHE A 190 7.60 1.56 -2.20
C PHE A 190 6.08 1.35 -2.26
N ILE A 191 5.54 0.38 -1.49
CA ILE A 191 4.10 0.10 -1.49
C ILE A 191 3.34 1.25 -0.83
N SER A 192 3.88 1.84 0.23
CA SER A 192 3.32 3.03 0.88
C SER A 192 3.38 4.26 -0.04
N TYR A 193 4.41 4.40 -0.88
CA TYR A 193 4.45 5.43 -1.91
C TYR A 193 3.37 5.24 -2.98
N ALA A 194 3.06 3.99 -3.36
CA ALA A 194 1.94 3.74 -4.27
C ALA A 194 0.59 4.15 -3.64
N ALA A 195 0.39 3.90 -2.34
CA ALA A 195 -0.77 4.39 -1.60
C ALA A 195 -0.80 5.92 -1.53
N ALA A 196 0.35 6.55 -1.32
CA ALA A 196 0.50 8.00 -1.31
C ALA A 196 0.13 8.62 -2.68
N LEU A 197 0.50 7.98 -3.79
CA LEU A 197 0.10 8.40 -5.12
C LEU A 197 -1.41 8.30 -5.35
N ILE A 198 -2.07 7.25 -4.87
CA ILE A 198 -3.54 7.15 -4.90
C ILE A 198 -4.17 8.30 -4.11
N ALA A 199 -3.73 8.53 -2.87
CA ALA A 199 -4.23 9.63 -2.05
C ALA A 199 -3.99 11.01 -2.70
N TYR A 200 -2.81 11.22 -3.29
CA TYR A 200 -2.43 12.44 -4.00
C TYR A 200 -3.29 12.67 -5.25
N THR A 201 -3.62 11.61 -6.00
CA THR A 201 -4.50 11.70 -7.18
C THR A 201 -5.93 12.07 -6.76
N ILE A 202 -6.39 11.61 -5.58
CA ILE A 202 -7.71 11.98 -5.03
C ILE A 202 -7.70 13.43 -4.54
N ASN A 203 -6.67 13.83 -3.78
CA ASN A 203 -6.52 15.19 -3.26
C ASN A 203 -5.04 15.58 -3.15
N PRO A 204 -4.53 16.45 -4.03
CA PRO A 204 -3.12 16.85 -4.00
C PRO A 204 -2.64 17.53 -2.72
N MET A 205 -3.55 18.07 -1.91
CA MET A 205 -3.18 18.73 -0.64
C MET A 205 -2.62 17.76 0.41
N VAL A 206 -2.83 16.46 0.26
CA VAL A 206 -2.35 15.45 1.23
C VAL A 206 -0.83 15.46 1.37
N LYS A 207 -0.10 15.87 0.33
CA LYS A 207 1.37 15.86 0.34
C LYS A 207 1.97 16.80 1.39
N GLU A 208 1.28 17.85 1.77
CA GLU A 208 1.74 18.82 2.78
C GLU A 208 1.87 18.20 4.18
N TYR A 209 1.28 17.02 4.39
CA TYR A 209 1.29 16.27 5.63
C TYR A 209 2.18 15.02 5.58
N MET A 210 2.74 14.69 4.40
CA MET A 210 3.56 13.49 4.21
C MET A 210 5.03 13.75 4.53
N ILE A 211 5.64 12.81 5.24
CA ILE A 211 7.07 12.74 5.52
C ILE A 211 7.57 11.42 4.93
N ALA A 212 8.41 11.45 3.92
CA ALA A 212 9.02 10.25 3.36
C ALA A 212 10.12 9.75 4.29
N SER A 213 10.04 8.48 4.72
CA SER A 213 10.99 7.92 5.69
C SER A 213 12.36 7.63 5.08
N HIS A 214 12.41 6.86 4.01
CA HIS A 214 13.67 6.38 3.41
C HIS A 214 13.55 6.18 1.90
N THR A 215 14.71 6.12 1.24
CA THR A 215 14.79 5.74 -0.17
C THR A 215 14.66 4.22 -0.28
N SER A 216 13.54 3.74 -0.82
CA SER A 216 13.35 2.32 -1.08
C SER A 216 14.20 1.85 -2.26
N ALA A 217 14.76 0.64 -2.17
CA ALA A 217 15.54 0.01 -3.24
C ALA A 217 14.69 -0.49 -4.44
N GLU A 218 13.36 -0.44 -4.35
CA GLU A 218 12.47 -0.82 -5.45
C GLU A 218 12.49 0.21 -6.57
N ALA A 219 12.58 -0.24 -7.83
CA ALA A 219 12.76 0.60 -9.01
C ALA A 219 11.73 1.74 -9.14
N GLY A 220 10.48 1.49 -8.76
CA GLY A 220 9.40 2.49 -8.86
C GLY A 220 9.41 3.54 -7.75
N ALA A 221 10.21 3.38 -6.69
CA ALA A 221 10.17 4.30 -5.54
C ALA A 221 10.67 5.70 -5.89
N ALA A 222 11.76 5.81 -6.63
CA ALA A 222 12.31 7.09 -7.07
C ALA A 222 11.29 7.86 -7.93
N LYS A 223 10.57 7.16 -8.81
CA LYS A 223 9.55 7.76 -9.66
C LYS A 223 8.34 8.25 -8.86
N ALA A 224 7.93 7.51 -7.86
CA ALA A 224 6.86 7.92 -6.95
C ALA A 224 7.24 9.17 -6.14
N LEU A 225 8.45 9.19 -5.59
CA LEU A 225 8.99 10.35 -4.85
C LEU A 225 9.11 11.61 -5.72
N GLU A 226 9.52 11.45 -6.99
CA GLU A 226 9.59 12.55 -7.98
C GLU A 226 8.20 13.20 -8.18
N ILE A 227 7.15 12.37 -8.39
CA ILE A 227 5.79 12.85 -8.60
C ILE A 227 5.24 13.54 -7.35
N LEU A 228 5.45 12.93 -6.18
CA LEU A 228 5.04 13.48 -4.90
C LEU A 228 5.86 14.70 -4.47
N LYS A 229 7.03 14.92 -5.09
CA LYS A 229 8.02 15.94 -4.70
C LYS A 229 8.42 15.83 -3.22
N LEU A 230 8.65 14.60 -2.78
CA LEU A 230 9.08 14.31 -1.42
C LEU A 230 10.57 13.94 -1.40
N ASN A 231 11.27 14.40 -0.36
CA ASN A 231 12.66 14.05 -0.11
C ASN A 231 12.69 13.12 1.11
N PRO A 232 13.20 11.88 0.98
CA PRO A 232 13.32 10.96 2.08
C PRO A 232 14.27 11.47 3.17
N MET A 233 13.94 11.18 4.43
CA MET A 233 14.78 11.57 5.58
C MET A 233 16.03 10.69 5.69
N LEU A 234 15.94 9.43 5.23
CA LEU A 234 17.02 8.43 5.29
C LEU A 234 17.32 7.91 3.89
N ASN A 235 18.61 7.63 3.62
CA ASN A 235 19.11 7.03 2.38
C ASN A 235 19.40 5.54 2.58
#